data_94bde31bbabe31d624b912c924089739
#
_entry.id   94bde31bbabe31d624b912c924089739
#
_cell.length_a   1.000
_cell.length_b   1.000
_cell.length_c   1.000
_cell.angle_alpha   90.00
_cell.angle_beta   90.00
_cell.angle_gamma   90.00
#
_symmetry.space_group_name_H-M   'P 1'
#
loop_
_entity.id
_entity.type
_entity.pdbx_description
1 polymer ?
#
loop_
_entity_poly.entity_id
_entity_poly.type
_entity_poly.pdbx_seq_one_letter_code
_entity_poly.pdbx_strand_id
1 'polypeptide(L)'
;VVSAMLPTYFWFQWKEMQNLGLQMGLNELESKEAVHQTLLAAIDLFFNSELNYKDVVDLIPVKPIGEHESQISEIYQSKLMGLFQKIKP
;
A
#
# COMPACT_ATOMS: atom_id res chain seq x y z
N VAL A 1 8.19 -15.98 3.49
CA VAL A 1 8.18 -14.68 4.15
C VAL A 1 7.22 -13.74 3.44
N VAL A 2 7.40 -13.57 2.13
CA VAL A 2 6.59 -12.60 1.40
C VAL A 2 5.11 -12.99 1.37
N SER A 3 4.80 -14.21 0.98
CA SER A 3 3.40 -14.61 0.80
C SER A 3 2.67 -14.78 2.13
N ALA A 4 3.35 -15.23 3.19
CA ALA A 4 2.71 -15.47 4.47
C ALA A 4 2.54 -14.19 5.28
N MET A 5 3.49 -13.27 5.19
CA MET A 5 3.51 -12.07 6.02
C MET A 5 3.08 -10.80 5.28
N LEU A 6 3.01 -10.86 3.96
CA LEU A 6 2.71 -9.70 3.14
C LEU A 6 1.44 -8.94 3.58
N PRO A 7 0.33 -9.62 3.90
CA PRO A 7 -0.86 -8.88 4.36
C PRO A 7 -0.60 -8.00 5.57
N THR A 8 0.28 -8.40 6.49
CA THR A 8 0.55 -7.63 7.70
C THR A 8 1.22 -6.30 7.39
N TYR A 9 1.85 -6.16 6.24
CA TYR A 9 2.50 -4.91 5.85
C TYR A 9 1.47 -3.84 5.50
N PHE A 10 0.27 -4.24 5.14
CA PHE A 10 -0.75 -3.35 4.58
C PHE A 10 -1.99 -3.19 5.45
N TRP A 11 -2.35 -4.17 6.27
CA TRP A 11 -3.56 -4.09 7.10
C TRP A 11 -3.61 -2.82 7.95
N PHE A 12 -2.52 -2.48 8.60
CA PHE A 12 -2.41 -1.27 9.39
C PHE A 12 -2.67 -0.03 8.54
N GLN A 13 -2.07 0.02 7.36
CA GLN A 13 -2.20 1.16 6.47
C GLN A 13 -3.63 1.32 5.98
N TRP A 14 -4.27 0.21 5.65
CA TRP A 14 -5.67 0.25 5.20
C TRP A 14 -6.60 0.68 6.32
N LYS A 15 -6.35 0.25 7.54
CA LYS A 15 -7.14 0.69 8.69
C LYS A 15 -6.97 2.20 8.92
N GLU A 16 -5.76 2.71 8.79
CA GLU A 16 -5.49 4.14 8.87
C GLU A 16 -6.27 4.92 7.81
N MET A 17 -6.33 4.42 6.60
CA MET A 17 -7.09 5.06 5.53
C MET A 17 -8.58 5.12 5.84
N GLN A 18 -9.14 4.04 6.42
CA GLN A 18 -10.52 4.04 6.86
C GLN A 18 -10.77 5.10 7.95
N ASN A 19 -9.85 5.19 8.91
CA ASN A 19 -9.94 6.18 9.99
C ASN A 19 -9.90 7.60 9.45
N LEU A 20 -9.04 7.86 8.46
CA LEU A 20 -8.97 9.16 7.81
C LEU A 20 -10.28 9.50 7.09
N GLY A 21 -10.89 8.52 6.44
CA GLY A 21 -12.20 8.70 5.81
C GLY A 21 -13.25 9.15 6.81
N LEU A 22 -13.25 8.53 8.01
CA LEU A 22 -14.17 8.94 9.08
C LEU A 22 -13.91 10.38 9.51
N GLN A 23 -12.65 10.77 9.66
CA GLN A 23 -12.28 12.14 10.01
C GLN A 23 -12.70 13.14 8.95
N MET A 24 -12.76 12.73 7.69
CA MET A 24 -13.16 13.57 6.57
C MET A 24 -14.67 13.65 6.38
N GLY A 25 -15.44 12.96 7.22
CA GLY A 25 -16.89 13.06 7.21
C GLY A 25 -17.64 11.87 6.63
N LEU A 26 -16.95 10.83 6.19
CA LEU A 26 -17.63 9.60 5.74
C LEU A 26 -18.09 8.79 6.94
N ASN A 27 -19.19 8.04 6.79
CA ASN A 27 -19.55 7.07 7.82
C ASN A 27 -18.72 5.78 7.66
N GLU A 28 -18.87 4.84 8.60
CA GLU A 28 -18.05 3.63 8.60
C GLU A 28 -18.20 2.83 7.30
N LEU A 29 -19.43 2.65 6.83
CA LEU A 29 -19.67 1.88 5.61
C LEU A 29 -19.09 2.59 4.40
N GLU A 30 -19.30 3.90 4.28
CA GLU A 30 -18.75 4.69 3.18
C GLU A 30 -17.23 4.65 3.14
N SER A 31 -16.60 4.80 4.30
CA SER A 31 -15.14 4.78 4.39
C SER A 31 -14.58 3.41 4.00
N LYS A 32 -15.19 2.35 4.51
CA LYS A 32 -14.79 0.98 4.18
C LYS A 32 -14.92 0.72 2.69
N GLU A 33 -16.04 1.08 2.09
CA GLU A 33 -16.28 0.87 0.66
C GLU A 33 -15.32 1.69 -0.19
N ALA A 34 -15.07 2.95 0.17
CA ALA A 34 -14.16 3.81 -0.58
C ALA A 34 -12.75 3.23 -0.61
N VAL A 35 -12.24 2.80 0.54
CA VAL A 35 -10.90 2.22 0.62
C VAL A 35 -10.85 0.90 -0.15
N HIS A 36 -11.84 0.04 0.04
CA HIS A 36 -11.87 -1.28 -0.61
C HIS A 36 -11.91 -1.14 -2.13
N GLN A 37 -12.81 -0.34 -2.67
CA GLN A 37 -12.95 -0.20 -4.11
C GLN A 37 -11.71 0.47 -4.72
N THR A 38 -11.16 1.46 -4.05
CA THR A 38 -9.96 2.14 -4.53
C THR A 38 -8.76 1.18 -4.56
N LEU A 39 -8.60 0.36 -3.52
CA LEU A 39 -7.51 -0.63 -3.49
C LEU A 39 -7.67 -1.69 -4.56
N LEU A 40 -8.88 -2.19 -4.77
CA LEU A 40 -9.12 -3.17 -5.84
C LEU A 40 -8.74 -2.59 -7.21
N ALA A 41 -9.15 -1.36 -7.48
CA ALA A 41 -8.82 -0.71 -8.75
C ALA A 41 -7.32 -0.48 -8.89
N ALA A 42 -6.65 -0.07 -7.82
CA ALA A 42 -5.21 0.16 -7.84
C ALA A 42 -4.44 -1.14 -8.06
N ILE A 43 -4.86 -2.21 -7.42
CA ILE A 43 -4.24 -3.53 -7.59
C ILE A 43 -4.41 -4.01 -9.03
N ASP A 44 -5.61 -3.90 -9.57
CA ASP A 44 -5.88 -4.32 -10.94
C ASP A 44 -5.06 -3.52 -11.94
N LEU A 45 -4.99 -2.21 -11.76
CA LEU A 45 -4.19 -1.34 -12.62
C LEU A 45 -2.71 -1.72 -12.58
N PHE A 46 -2.19 -1.96 -11.38
CA PHE A 46 -0.76 -2.24 -11.20
C PHE A 46 -0.37 -3.60 -11.79
N PHE A 47 -1.18 -4.63 -11.58
CA PHE A 47 -0.80 -6.00 -11.92
C PHE A 47 -1.35 -6.48 -13.25
N ASN A 48 -2.50 -5.97 -13.68
CA ASN A 48 -3.20 -6.52 -14.84
C ASN A 48 -3.22 -5.60 -16.07
N SER A 49 -2.75 -4.36 -15.94
CA SER A 49 -2.63 -3.48 -17.10
C SER A 49 -1.31 -3.77 -17.84
N GLU A 50 -1.22 -3.31 -19.08
CA GLU A 50 0.00 -3.45 -19.88
C GLU A 50 1.00 -2.32 -19.61
N LEU A 51 0.65 -1.40 -18.71
CA LEU A 51 1.50 -0.25 -18.38
C LEU A 51 2.69 -0.70 -17.54
N ASN A 52 3.85 -0.08 -17.77
CA ASN A 52 4.99 -0.31 -16.90
C ASN A 52 4.87 0.55 -15.63
N TYR A 53 5.77 0.35 -14.66
CA TYR A 53 5.69 1.04 -13.39
C TYR A 53 5.69 2.56 -13.53
N LYS A 54 6.56 3.09 -14.40
CA LYS A 54 6.65 4.53 -14.61
C LYS A 54 5.33 5.09 -15.13
N ASP A 55 4.72 4.41 -16.09
CA ASP A 55 3.44 4.86 -16.66
C ASP A 55 2.32 4.82 -15.62
N VAL A 56 2.31 3.78 -14.77
CA VAL A 56 1.32 3.68 -13.71
C VAL A 56 1.44 4.84 -12.73
N VAL A 57 2.65 5.14 -12.26
CA VAL A 57 2.82 6.21 -11.27
C VAL A 57 2.59 7.59 -11.87
N ASP A 58 2.76 7.75 -13.18
CA ASP A 58 2.52 9.03 -13.86
C ASP A 58 1.04 9.32 -14.05
N LEU A 59 0.14 8.34 -13.87
CA LEU A 59 -1.29 8.57 -14.00
C LEU A 59 -1.83 9.54 -12.95
N ILE A 60 -1.21 9.57 -11.79
CA ILE A 60 -1.60 10.50 -10.71
C ILE A 60 -0.39 11.36 -10.37
N PRO A 61 -0.37 12.63 -10.83
CA PRO A 61 0.80 13.49 -10.64
C PRO A 61 1.01 13.95 -9.20
N VAL A 62 -0.07 14.01 -8.40
CA VAL A 62 0.03 14.43 -7.00
C VAL A 62 0.25 13.21 -6.13
N LYS A 63 1.39 13.17 -5.42
CA LYS A 63 1.78 12.05 -4.56
C LYS A 63 2.09 12.56 -3.16
N PRO A 64 1.06 12.70 -2.30
CA PRO A 64 1.24 13.32 -0.98
C PRO A 64 2.31 12.67 -0.10
N ILE A 65 2.55 11.37 -0.24
CA ILE A 65 3.58 10.68 0.53
C ILE A 65 4.81 10.33 -0.30
N GLY A 66 4.92 10.88 -1.52
CA GLY A 66 6.05 10.56 -2.41
C GLY A 66 7.39 10.90 -1.82
N GLU A 67 7.49 11.99 -1.05
CA GLU A 67 8.73 12.38 -0.39
C GLU A 67 9.19 11.39 0.68
N HIS A 68 8.30 10.51 1.14
CA HIS A 68 8.61 9.52 2.17
C HIS A 68 8.85 8.13 1.61
N GLU A 69 8.79 7.95 0.30
CA GLU A 69 8.95 6.62 -0.31
C GLU A 69 10.31 6.00 -0.01
N SER A 70 11.37 6.81 0.02
CA SER A 70 12.69 6.29 0.34
C SER A 70 12.77 5.78 1.78
N GLN A 71 12.10 6.45 2.73
CA GLN A 71 12.04 6.00 4.12
C GLN A 71 11.27 4.69 4.25
N ILE A 72 10.15 4.58 3.53
CA ILE A 72 9.35 3.36 3.53
C ILE A 72 10.14 2.21 2.91
N SER A 73 10.83 2.47 1.81
CA SER A 73 11.69 1.49 1.16
C SER A 73 12.77 1.00 2.12
N GLU A 74 13.39 1.91 2.87
CA GLU A 74 14.42 1.56 3.84
C GLU A 74 13.89 0.68 4.95
N ILE A 75 12.68 0.95 5.43
CA ILE A 75 12.02 0.11 6.44
C ILE A 75 11.81 -1.30 5.91
N TYR A 76 11.28 -1.43 4.69
CA TYR A 76 11.10 -2.74 4.09
C TYR A 76 12.43 -3.48 3.93
N GLN A 77 13.45 -2.79 3.41
CA GLN A 77 14.76 -3.41 3.21
C GLN A 77 15.35 -3.90 4.54
N SER A 78 15.38 -3.05 5.56
CA SER A 78 16.01 -3.41 6.82
C SER A 78 15.25 -4.50 7.57
N LYS A 79 13.92 -4.41 7.61
CA LYS A 79 13.11 -5.34 8.40
C LYS A 79 12.88 -6.68 7.69
N LEU A 80 12.58 -6.65 6.40
CA LEU A 80 12.27 -7.86 5.67
C LEU A 80 13.51 -8.64 5.28
N MET A 81 14.57 -7.96 4.86
CA MET A 81 15.83 -8.63 4.56
C MET A 81 16.48 -9.18 5.84
N GLY A 82 16.35 -8.46 6.94
CA GLY A 82 16.81 -8.95 8.24
C GLY A 82 16.12 -10.24 8.63
N LEU A 83 14.79 -10.30 8.47
CA LEU A 83 14.02 -11.51 8.74
C LEU A 83 14.38 -12.64 7.78
N PHE A 84 14.50 -12.33 6.49
CA PHE A 84 14.88 -13.32 5.47
C PHE A 84 16.22 -13.97 5.83
N GLN A 85 17.20 -13.19 6.22
CA GLN A 85 18.51 -13.71 6.55
C GLN A 85 18.50 -14.57 7.82
N LYS A 86 17.63 -14.27 8.78
CA LYS A 86 17.49 -15.07 10.00
C LYS A 86 16.92 -16.45 9.74
N ILE A 87 16.02 -16.59 8.77
CA ILE A 87 15.37 -17.86 8.45
C ILE A 87 16.02 -18.59 7.29
N LYS A 88 17.00 -17.96 6.65
CA LYS A 88 17.75 -18.57 5.56
C LYS A 88 18.57 -19.73 6.08
N PRO A 89 18.49 -20.93 5.46
CA PRO A 89 19.29 -22.10 5.87
C PRO A 89 20.79 -21.87 5.77
#